data_0bbc0e8edabb65f0d3409c420d1ffb10
#
_entry.id   0bbc0e8edabb65f0d3409c420d1ffb10
#
_cell.length_a   1.000
_cell.length_b   1.000
_cell.length_c   1.000
_cell.angle_alpha   90.00
_cell.angle_beta   90.00
_cell.angle_gamma   90.00
#
_symmetry.space_group_name_H-M   'P 1'
#
loop_
_entity.id
_entity.type
_entity.pdbx_description
1 polymer ?
#
loop_
_entity_poly.entity_id
_entity_poly.type
_entity_poly.pdbx_seq_one_letter_code
_entity_poly.pdbx_strand_id
1 'polypeptide(L)'
;TFDMGAEVNVAKLWDFLGYKNNPTYYIEYTNDVNGEWTTLCGQGSEWDAGSVFTWNQKDINVSARYFRISPSAENGEDSILELVFTDADGNLLEPVNAKEYKNLFDEQKLFTGRSTNLNGTYFDEIYHARTAYEMIHHLYCYENTHPPLGKAIMAVGILIFGMCPFGWRFMGTLFGVLMIPIIYNFAKKFFGETWICIVTTLLFTFDFMHFVQTRIATIDVFVTLFIMLSYYFMYCYTKLNFYDTPLKKTFIPLGLCGIAMGLSWA
;
A
#
# COMPACT_ATOMS: atom_id res chain seq x y z
N THR A 1 1.39 26.63 11.81
CA THR A 1 1.67 27.76 10.88
C THR A 1 3.04 27.57 10.26
N PHE A 2 3.10 27.65 8.93
CA PHE A 2 4.31 27.47 8.13
C PHE A 2 4.80 28.84 7.68
N ASP A 3 6.07 29.16 7.95
CA ASP A 3 6.73 30.41 7.51
C ASP A 3 7.61 30.08 6.30
N MET A 4 7.33 30.67 5.17
CA MET A 4 8.12 30.50 3.94
C MET A 4 9.40 31.39 3.93
N GLY A 5 9.62 32.19 5.00
CA GLY A 5 10.77 33.10 5.13
C GLY A 5 10.61 34.43 4.38
N ALA A 6 9.91 34.42 3.27
CA ALA A 6 9.56 35.58 2.46
C ALA A 6 8.20 35.35 1.81
N GLU A 7 7.64 36.38 1.20
CA GLU A 7 6.48 36.22 0.32
C GLU A 7 6.89 35.40 -0.90
N VAL A 8 6.24 34.24 -1.10
CA VAL A 8 6.47 33.32 -2.19
C VAL A 8 5.17 33.03 -2.93
N ASN A 9 5.25 32.79 -4.22
CA ASN A 9 4.10 32.38 -5.00
C ASN A 9 3.95 30.85 -4.92
N VAL A 10 2.98 30.37 -4.14
CA VAL A 10 2.63 28.97 -4.06
C VAL A 10 1.52 28.67 -5.07
N ALA A 11 1.85 27.90 -6.10
CA ALA A 11 0.89 27.49 -7.10
C ALA A 11 0.04 26.32 -6.65
N LYS A 12 0.66 25.33 -5.99
CA LYS A 12 -0.03 24.11 -5.58
C LYS A 12 0.38 23.69 -4.17
N LEU A 13 -0.61 23.12 -3.48
CA LEU A 13 -0.41 22.33 -2.27
C LEU A 13 -0.67 20.87 -2.59
N TRP A 14 0.17 20.01 -2.06
CA TRP A 14 -0.01 18.56 -2.11
C TRP A 14 -0.06 18.02 -0.69
N ASP A 15 -0.98 17.11 -0.45
CA ASP A 15 -1.06 16.38 0.81
C ASP A 15 -1.01 14.88 0.58
N PHE A 16 -0.48 14.18 1.56
CA PHE A 16 -0.53 12.73 1.66
C PHE A 16 -1.31 12.39 2.92
N LEU A 17 -2.54 11.92 2.73
CA LEU A 17 -3.47 11.69 3.83
C LEU A 17 -3.32 10.31 4.43
N GLY A 18 -3.49 10.21 5.74
CA GLY A 18 -3.43 8.97 6.50
C GLY A 18 -4.72 8.15 6.44
N TYR A 19 -4.95 7.37 7.50
CA TYR A 19 -5.95 6.31 7.52
C TYR A 19 -7.42 6.75 7.60
N LYS A 20 -7.70 8.04 7.79
CA LYS A 20 -9.09 8.52 7.87
C LYS A 20 -9.69 8.81 6.52
N ASN A 21 -10.97 8.47 6.38
CA ASN A 21 -11.77 8.85 5.22
C ASN A 21 -12.19 10.31 5.34
N ASN A 22 -12.19 11.01 4.22
CA ASN A 22 -12.70 12.38 4.09
C ASN A 22 -12.15 13.35 5.14
N PRO A 23 -10.81 13.44 5.32
CA PRO A 23 -10.26 14.48 6.17
C PRO A 23 -10.60 15.83 5.55
N THR A 24 -11.22 16.70 6.34
CA THR A 24 -11.50 18.08 5.93
C THR A 24 -10.57 19.00 6.70
N TYR A 25 -9.98 19.95 6.01
CA TYR A 25 -9.13 20.96 6.62
C TYR A 25 -9.26 22.30 5.90
N TYR A 26 -8.92 23.37 6.60
CA TYR A 26 -8.86 24.71 6.03
C TYR A 26 -7.40 25.05 5.72
N ILE A 27 -7.20 25.66 4.55
CA ILE A 27 -5.94 26.31 4.20
C ILE A 27 -6.16 27.80 4.27
N GLU A 28 -5.35 28.46 5.07
CA GLU A 28 -5.40 29.88 5.25
C GLU A 28 -4.02 30.49 5.00
N TYR A 29 -3.96 31.73 4.56
CA TYR A 29 -2.72 32.44 4.28
C TYR A 29 -2.76 33.88 4.76
N THR A 30 -1.59 34.45 5.01
CA THR A 30 -1.40 35.86 5.34
C THR A 30 0.05 36.30 5.07
N ASN A 31 0.28 37.60 4.94
CA ASN A 31 1.62 38.18 4.96
C ASN A 31 2.00 38.76 6.32
N ASP A 32 1.03 38.91 7.25
CA ASP A 32 1.24 39.32 8.64
C ASP A 32 0.66 38.22 9.57
N VAL A 33 1.53 37.55 10.31
CA VAL A 33 1.14 36.44 11.18
C VAL A 33 0.20 36.88 12.31
N ASN A 34 0.24 38.16 12.70
CA ASN A 34 -0.64 38.76 13.71
C ASN A 34 -1.87 39.43 13.10
N GLY A 35 -1.97 39.50 11.79
CA GLY A 35 -3.05 40.14 11.05
C GLY A 35 -4.21 39.16 10.74
N GLU A 36 -5.04 39.60 9.82
CA GLU A 36 -6.15 38.77 9.33
C GLU A 36 -5.65 37.63 8.41
N TRP A 37 -6.28 36.47 8.56
CA TRP A 37 -6.02 35.32 7.72
C TRP A 37 -7.12 35.16 6.70
N THR A 38 -6.72 34.93 5.46
CA THR A 38 -7.64 34.67 4.35
C THR A 38 -7.76 33.16 4.12
N THR A 39 -8.97 32.64 4.13
CA THR A 39 -9.24 31.23 3.86
C THR A 39 -9.25 30.97 2.35
N LEU A 40 -8.41 30.05 1.88
CA LEU A 40 -8.33 29.66 0.47
C LEU A 40 -9.39 28.63 0.09
N CYS A 41 -9.64 27.68 0.99
CA CYS A 41 -10.63 26.64 0.77
C CYS A 41 -11.71 26.81 1.81
N GLY A 42 -12.93 26.99 1.34
CA GLY A 42 -14.12 26.99 2.18
C GLY A 42 -14.39 25.62 2.76
N GLN A 43 -15.34 25.58 3.68
CA GLN A 43 -15.88 24.37 4.29
C GLN A 43 -16.23 23.35 3.19
N GLY A 44 -15.67 22.14 3.30
CA GLY A 44 -16.13 21.02 2.49
C GLY A 44 -15.34 20.76 1.19
N SER A 45 -14.02 20.83 1.20
CA SER A 45 -13.30 20.03 0.23
C SER A 45 -13.41 18.57 0.67
N GLU A 46 -14.50 17.92 0.28
CA GLU A 46 -14.67 16.50 0.48
C GLU A 46 -13.64 15.77 -0.37
N TRP A 47 -12.75 15.04 0.29
CA TRP A 47 -11.84 14.13 -0.35
C TRP A 47 -12.56 12.79 -0.53
N ASP A 48 -12.43 12.20 -1.70
CA ASP A 48 -12.92 10.86 -1.94
C ASP A 48 -12.26 9.84 -1.00
N ALA A 49 -12.95 8.75 -0.71
CA ALA A 49 -12.37 7.61 0.02
C ALA A 49 -11.08 7.08 -0.65
N GLY A 50 -10.87 7.38 -1.94
CA GLY A 50 -9.66 7.09 -2.69
C GLY A 50 -8.48 8.02 -2.44
N SER A 51 -8.63 9.05 -1.60
CA SER A 51 -7.61 10.08 -1.37
C SER A 51 -6.61 9.73 -0.27
N VAL A 52 -6.80 8.64 0.47
CA VAL A 52 -5.87 8.23 1.53
C VAL A 52 -4.71 7.41 0.96
N PHE A 53 -3.52 7.55 1.54
CA PHE A 53 -2.28 6.91 1.11
C PHE A 53 -1.93 7.16 -0.36
N THR A 54 -2.26 8.37 -0.83
CA THR A 54 -1.89 8.88 -2.15
C THR A 54 -1.66 10.38 -2.07
N TRP A 55 -0.93 10.93 -3.04
CA TRP A 55 -0.73 12.36 -3.16
C TRP A 55 -1.96 13.01 -3.78
N ASN A 56 -2.54 13.96 -3.08
CA ASN A 56 -3.67 14.77 -3.56
C ASN A 56 -3.17 16.17 -3.88
N GLN A 57 -3.65 16.74 -5.00
CA GLN A 57 -3.25 18.07 -5.46
C GLN A 57 -4.37 19.08 -5.24
N LYS A 58 -4.00 20.25 -4.75
CA LYS A 58 -4.84 21.46 -4.74
C LYS A 58 -4.14 22.61 -5.42
N ASP A 59 -4.82 23.21 -6.39
CA ASP A 59 -4.35 24.43 -7.03
C ASP A 59 -4.78 25.63 -6.15
N ILE A 60 -3.80 26.34 -5.56
CA ILE A 60 -4.06 27.46 -4.67
C ILE A 60 -3.69 28.82 -5.23
N ASN A 61 -2.63 28.91 -6.02
CA ASN A 61 -2.19 30.11 -6.77
C ASN A 61 -2.18 31.40 -5.93
N VAL A 62 -1.44 31.39 -4.79
CA VAL A 62 -1.42 32.50 -3.83
C VAL A 62 0.01 32.93 -3.54
N SER A 63 0.23 34.25 -3.47
CA SER A 63 1.48 34.83 -2.97
C SER A 63 1.31 35.20 -1.50
N ALA A 64 2.04 34.52 -0.63
CA ALA A 64 2.03 34.78 0.80
C ALA A 64 3.32 34.28 1.47
N ARG A 65 3.58 34.80 2.66
CA ARG A 65 4.67 34.34 3.52
C ARG A 65 4.22 33.24 4.48
N TYR A 66 3.04 33.38 5.06
CA TYR A 66 2.56 32.45 6.07
C TYR A 66 1.37 31.66 5.57
N PHE A 67 1.42 30.37 5.81
CA PHE A 67 0.32 29.44 5.54
C PHE A 67 -0.05 28.72 6.84
N ARG A 68 -1.33 28.44 6.99
CA ARG A 68 -1.86 27.67 8.11
C ARG A 68 -2.80 26.60 7.57
N ILE A 69 -2.64 25.38 8.07
CA ILE A 69 -3.57 24.29 7.86
C ILE A 69 -4.21 23.97 9.19
N SER A 70 -5.53 24.05 9.23
CA SER A 70 -6.33 23.80 10.42
C SER A 70 -7.30 22.66 10.10
N PRO A 71 -7.28 21.55 10.86
CA PRO A 71 -8.29 20.51 10.72
C PRO A 71 -9.69 21.10 10.93
N SER A 72 -10.66 20.70 10.13
CA SER A 72 -12.04 21.17 10.27
C SER A 72 -12.85 20.26 11.20
N ALA A 73 -12.19 19.38 11.93
CA ALA A 73 -12.83 18.31 12.66
C ALA A 73 -13.71 18.79 13.81
N GLU A 74 -14.97 18.48 13.73
CA GLU A 74 -15.78 18.33 14.92
C GLU A 74 -15.32 17.15 15.80
N ASN A 75 -14.48 16.25 15.26
CA ASN A 75 -14.06 14.97 15.87
C ASN A 75 -12.54 14.79 16.05
N GLY A 76 -11.70 15.76 15.69
CA GLY A 76 -10.26 15.81 16.07
C GLY A 76 -9.34 14.71 15.56
N GLU A 77 -9.67 14.03 14.46
CA GLU A 77 -8.95 12.83 14.05
C GLU A 77 -8.46 12.84 12.59
N ASP A 78 -8.26 14.02 11.99
CA ASP A 78 -7.69 14.13 10.66
C ASP A 78 -6.19 13.77 10.67
N SER A 79 -5.77 12.96 9.71
CA SER A 79 -4.39 12.52 9.61
C SER A 79 -3.78 13.01 8.30
N ILE A 80 -2.96 14.05 8.40
CA ILE A 80 -2.09 14.50 7.31
C ILE A 80 -0.70 13.94 7.62
N LEU A 81 -0.17 13.10 6.75
CA LEU A 81 1.14 12.46 6.94
C LEU A 81 2.25 13.30 6.32
N GLU A 82 2.02 13.90 5.15
CA GLU A 82 2.97 14.71 4.44
C GLU A 82 2.32 15.89 3.74
N LEU A 83 3.07 16.99 3.60
CA LEU A 83 2.68 18.19 2.88
C LEU A 83 3.81 18.66 1.97
N VAL A 84 3.44 19.09 0.76
CA VAL A 84 4.35 19.69 -0.19
C VAL A 84 3.74 20.95 -0.77
N PHE A 85 4.51 22.04 -0.77
CA PHE A 85 4.19 23.27 -1.49
C PHE A 85 5.04 23.35 -2.74
N THR A 86 4.45 23.74 -3.87
CA THR A 86 5.18 23.92 -5.12
C THR A 86 4.86 25.25 -5.76
N ASP A 87 5.85 25.81 -6.47
CA ASP A 87 5.64 26.95 -7.36
C ASP A 87 4.99 26.51 -8.70
N ALA A 88 4.82 27.46 -9.61
CA ALA A 88 4.23 27.22 -10.93
C ALA A 88 5.08 26.30 -11.81
N ASP A 89 6.39 26.25 -11.60
CA ASP A 89 7.33 25.42 -12.34
C ASP A 89 7.46 24.03 -11.72
N GLY A 90 6.81 23.77 -10.57
CA GLY A 90 6.85 22.52 -9.85
C GLY A 90 8.05 22.36 -8.89
N ASN A 91 8.80 23.44 -8.63
CA ASN A 91 9.86 23.40 -7.64
C ASN A 91 9.30 23.35 -6.22
N LEU A 92 9.96 22.60 -5.35
CA LEU A 92 9.57 22.45 -3.96
C LEU A 92 9.82 23.77 -3.19
N LEU A 93 8.83 24.17 -2.41
CA LEU A 93 8.90 25.32 -1.51
C LEU A 93 8.80 24.78 -0.07
N GLU A 94 9.94 24.70 0.61
CA GLU A 94 9.99 24.19 1.98
C GLU A 94 9.91 25.35 2.97
N PRO A 95 9.01 25.30 4.00
CA PRO A 95 8.96 26.30 5.05
C PRO A 95 10.28 26.38 5.84
N VAL A 96 10.71 27.58 6.22
CA VAL A 96 11.94 27.77 7.02
C VAL A 96 11.85 27.13 8.39
N ASN A 97 10.64 26.97 8.92
CA ASN A 97 10.34 26.27 10.17
C ASN A 97 9.88 24.82 9.98
N ALA A 98 10.17 24.18 8.84
CA ALA A 98 9.80 22.79 8.56
C ALA A 98 10.28 21.81 9.65
N LYS A 99 11.40 22.11 10.31
CA LYS A 99 11.94 21.28 11.42
C LYS A 99 11.01 21.17 12.62
N GLU A 100 10.13 22.17 12.85
CA GLU A 100 9.13 22.14 13.90
C GLU A 100 7.99 21.16 13.57
N TYR A 101 7.82 20.88 12.29
CA TYR A 101 6.79 19.99 11.74
C TYR A 101 7.42 18.81 10.98
N LYS A 102 8.46 18.23 11.57
CA LYS A 102 9.28 17.23 10.91
C LYS A 102 8.46 16.12 10.23
N ASN A 103 7.44 15.61 10.88
CA ASN A 103 6.60 14.52 10.36
C ASN A 103 5.71 14.93 9.17
N LEU A 104 5.68 16.21 8.78
CA LEU A 104 4.95 16.71 7.62
C LEU A 104 5.87 17.04 6.44
N PHE A 105 7.20 17.06 6.66
CA PHE A 105 8.17 17.53 5.66
C PHE A 105 9.42 16.63 5.56
N ASP A 106 9.41 15.41 6.14
CA ASP A 106 10.60 14.55 6.13
C ASP A 106 10.71 13.65 4.90
N GLU A 107 9.64 13.48 4.14
CA GLU A 107 9.59 12.64 2.94
C GLU A 107 9.54 13.44 1.61
N GLN A 108 9.91 14.72 1.61
CA GLN A 108 9.90 15.61 0.44
C GLN A 108 10.61 15.01 -0.78
N LYS A 109 11.64 14.19 -0.55
CA LYS A 109 12.41 13.50 -1.60
C LYS A 109 11.62 12.41 -2.32
N LEU A 110 10.54 11.92 -1.74
CA LEU A 110 9.66 10.92 -2.34
C LEU A 110 8.60 11.55 -3.23
N PHE A 111 8.44 12.86 -3.15
CA PHE A 111 7.49 13.60 -3.96
C PHE A 111 7.95 13.67 -5.41
N THR A 112 7.09 13.31 -6.35
CA THR A 112 7.39 13.20 -7.78
C THR A 112 6.70 14.25 -8.65
N GLY A 113 6.06 15.24 -8.04
CA GLY A 113 5.34 16.32 -8.76
C GLY A 113 4.02 15.91 -9.41
N ARG A 114 3.58 14.69 -9.21
CA ARG A 114 2.29 14.18 -9.71
C ARG A 114 1.85 12.94 -8.96
N SER A 115 0.54 12.75 -8.81
CA SER A 115 0.00 11.48 -8.36
C SER A 115 0.05 10.45 -9.49
N THR A 116 0.55 9.27 -9.19
CA THR A 116 0.61 8.13 -10.12
C THR A 116 0.38 6.83 -9.34
N ASN A 117 0.06 5.75 -10.05
CA ASN A 117 -0.03 4.42 -9.42
C ASN A 117 1.32 3.91 -8.87
N LEU A 118 2.41 4.63 -9.10
CA LEU A 118 3.74 4.28 -8.56
C LEU A 118 4.00 4.95 -7.22
N ASN A 119 3.36 6.07 -6.93
CA ASN A 119 3.57 6.85 -5.70
C ASN A 119 2.33 6.97 -4.81
N GLY A 120 1.29 6.21 -5.09
CA GLY A 120 0.06 6.16 -4.32
C GLY A 120 -0.57 4.77 -4.34
N THR A 121 -1.71 4.62 -3.71
CA THR A 121 -2.53 3.41 -3.72
C THR A 121 -3.29 3.28 -5.04
N TYR A 122 -3.53 2.05 -5.47
CA TYR A 122 -4.28 1.73 -6.67
C TYR A 122 -5.30 0.62 -6.39
N PHE A 123 -6.54 0.79 -6.82
CA PHE A 123 -7.62 -0.17 -6.65
C PHE A 123 -7.81 -0.55 -5.17
N ASP A 124 -7.92 -1.82 -4.83
CA ASP A 124 -8.15 -2.30 -3.46
C ASP A 124 -6.94 -2.10 -2.51
N GLU A 125 -5.81 -1.63 -3.02
CA GLU A 125 -4.64 -1.29 -2.18
C GLU A 125 -5.00 -0.32 -1.06
N ILE A 126 -5.92 0.63 -1.34
CA ILE A 126 -6.38 1.61 -0.37
C ILE A 126 -6.96 0.96 0.89
N TYR A 127 -7.71 -0.13 0.74
CA TYR A 127 -8.31 -0.84 1.86
C TYR A 127 -7.30 -1.74 2.58
N HIS A 128 -6.52 -2.49 1.82
CA HIS A 128 -5.61 -3.50 2.36
C HIS A 128 -4.35 -2.89 2.96
N ALA A 129 -3.72 -1.92 2.28
CA ALA A 129 -2.55 -1.21 2.80
C ALA A 129 -2.91 -0.39 4.05
N ARG A 130 -4.06 0.29 4.03
CA ARG A 130 -4.61 1.00 5.18
C ARG A 130 -4.81 0.08 6.37
N THR A 131 -5.51 -1.06 6.17
CA THR A 131 -5.77 -2.00 7.26
C THR A 131 -4.48 -2.65 7.78
N ALA A 132 -3.50 -2.92 6.91
CA ALA A 132 -2.18 -3.37 7.34
C ALA A 132 -1.48 -2.32 8.24
N TYR A 133 -1.58 -1.03 7.90
CA TYR A 133 -1.09 0.07 8.73
C TYR A 133 -1.83 0.14 10.08
N GLU A 134 -3.16 0.02 10.06
CA GLU A 134 -4.00 0.03 11.27
C GLU A 134 -3.63 -1.13 12.21
N MET A 135 -3.37 -2.34 11.67
CA MET A 135 -2.89 -3.48 12.45
C MET A 135 -1.55 -3.21 13.14
N ILE A 136 -0.58 -2.61 12.43
CA ILE A 136 0.73 -2.25 12.98
C ILE A 136 0.60 -1.29 14.16
N HIS A 137 -0.31 -0.32 14.05
CA HIS A 137 -0.50 0.73 15.04
C HIS A 137 -1.58 0.41 16.10
N HIS A 138 -2.11 -0.83 16.09
CA HIS A 138 -3.18 -1.27 17.00
C HIS A 138 -4.45 -0.40 16.95
N LEU A 139 -4.76 0.12 15.76
CA LEU A 139 -5.96 0.90 15.50
C LEU A 139 -7.12 -0.02 15.13
N TYR A 140 -8.34 0.53 15.17
CA TYR A 140 -9.51 -0.21 14.68
C TYR A 140 -9.40 -0.40 13.16
N CYS A 141 -9.45 -1.66 12.71
CA CYS A 141 -9.35 -1.98 11.30
C CYS A 141 -10.60 -1.54 10.53
N TYR A 142 -10.42 -0.68 9.55
CA TYR A 142 -11.50 -0.18 8.69
C TYR A 142 -12.12 -1.29 7.84
N GLU A 143 -11.26 -2.08 7.20
CA GLU A 143 -11.69 -3.19 6.35
C GLU A 143 -11.55 -4.51 7.11
N ASN A 144 -12.67 -5.14 7.47
CA ASN A 144 -12.75 -6.39 8.21
C ASN A 144 -13.58 -7.47 7.52
N THR A 145 -14.01 -7.25 6.27
CA THR A 145 -14.80 -8.20 5.49
C THR A 145 -13.98 -9.34 4.94
N HIS A 146 -12.69 -9.10 4.68
CA HIS A 146 -11.77 -10.13 4.22
C HIS A 146 -10.93 -10.70 5.37
N PRO A 147 -10.51 -11.97 5.27
CA PRO A 147 -9.63 -12.61 6.25
C PRO A 147 -8.34 -11.81 6.52
N PRO A 148 -7.80 -11.86 7.75
CA PRO A 148 -6.73 -10.96 8.17
C PRO A 148 -5.33 -11.35 7.71
N LEU A 149 -5.08 -12.62 7.35
CA LEU A 149 -3.71 -13.11 7.10
C LEU A 149 -3.00 -12.37 5.97
N GLY A 150 -3.69 -12.12 4.85
CA GLY A 150 -3.10 -11.40 3.72
C GLY A 150 -2.65 -10.00 4.10
N LYS A 151 -3.46 -9.28 4.88
CA LYS A 151 -3.13 -7.94 5.41
C LYS A 151 -1.99 -8.00 6.43
N ALA A 152 -1.96 -9.01 7.29
CA ALA A 152 -0.86 -9.23 8.24
C ALA A 152 0.47 -9.54 7.53
N ILE A 153 0.45 -10.30 6.44
CA ILE A 153 1.64 -10.52 5.60
C ILE A 153 2.09 -9.20 4.96
N MET A 154 1.16 -8.41 4.43
CA MET A 154 1.46 -7.09 3.86
C MET A 154 2.06 -6.14 4.91
N ALA A 155 1.55 -6.18 6.15
CA ALA A 155 2.08 -5.42 7.27
C ALA A 155 3.58 -5.67 7.53
N VAL A 156 4.07 -6.89 7.29
CA VAL A 156 5.51 -7.20 7.38
C VAL A 156 6.33 -6.39 6.37
N GLY A 157 5.85 -6.24 5.14
CA GLY A 157 6.50 -5.40 4.13
C GLY A 157 6.54 -3.92 4.55
N ILE A 158 5.43 -3.42 5.10
CA ILE A 158 5.34 -2.04 5.61
C ILE A 158 6.29 -1.83 6.80
N LEU A 159 6.39 -2.78 7.71
CA LEU A 159 7.33 -2.72 8.86
C LEU A 159 8.80 -2.64 8.43
N ILE A 160 9.15 -3.30 7.32
CA ILE A 160 10.54 -3.35 6.83
C ILE A 160 10.89 -2.11 6.00
N PHE A 161 9.98 -1.67 5.13
CA PHE A 161 10.25 -0.66 4.10
C PHE A 161 9.48 0.65 4.30
N GLY A 162 8.65 0.75 5.34
CA GLY A 162 7.81 1.91 5.60
C GLY A 162 6.46 1.88 4.87
N MET A 163 5.59 2.84 5.23
CA MET A 163 4.26 3.01 4.63
C MET A 163 4.37 3.74 3.29
N CYS A 164 4.94 3.07 2.30
CA CYS A 164 5.12 3.58 0.94
C CYS A 164 4.72 2.50 -0.08
N PRO A 165 4.52 2.85 -1.37
CA PRO A 165 4.11 1.90 -2.40
C PRO A 165 4.99 0.66 -2.51
N PHE A 166 6.29 0.79 -2.31
CA PHE A 166 7.19 -0.34 -2.28
C PHE A 166 6.92 -1.25 -1.07
N GLY A 167 6.72 -0.66 0.12
CA GLY A 167 6.50 -1.40 1.35
C GLY A 167 5.24 -2.29 1.29
N TRP A 168 4.10 -1.72 0.91
CA TRP A 168 2.86 -2.51 0.87
C TRP A 168 2.77 -3.47 -0.32
N ARG A 169 3.52 -3.26 -1.44
CA ARG A 169 3.55 -4.15 -2.62
C ARG A 169 4.58 -5.26 -2.52
N PHE A 170 5.62 -5.09 -1.71
CA PHE A 170 6.76 -5.99 -1.66
C PHE A 170 6.36 -7.44 -1.39
N MET A 171 5.52 -7.68 -0.38
CA MET A 171 5.13 -9.04 0.00
C MET A 171 4.28 -9.71 -1.10
N GLY A 172 3.38 -8.98 -1.75
CA GLY A 172 2.62 -9.51 -2.89
C GLY A 172 3.53 -9.94 -4.02
N THR A 173 4.52 -9.10 -4.37
CA THR A 173 5.52 -9.44 -5.40
C THR A 173 6.38 -10.65 -4.99
N LEU A 174 6.82 -10.72 -3.75
CA LEU A 174 7.59 -11.87 -3.23
C LEU A 174 6.80 -13.17 -3.34
N PHE A 175 5.53 -13.17 -2.95
CA PHE A 175 4.66 -14.33 -3.05
C PHE A 175 4.40 -14.73 -4.51
N GLY A 176 4.25 -13.75 -5.41
CA GLY A 176 4.18 -14.00 -6.85
C GLY A 176 5.41 -14.70 -7.40
N VAL A 177 6.60 -14.25 -7.00
CA VAL A 177 7.87 -14.91 -7.37
C VAL A 177 7.96 -16.33 -6.80
N LEU A 178 7.50 -16.55 -5.56
CA LEU A 178 7.48 -17.88 -4.95
C LEU A 178 6.53 -18.87 -5.65
N MET A 179 5.51 -18.40 -6.36
CA MET A 179 4.64 -19.28 -7.17
C MET A 179 5.40 -19.93 -8.33
N ILE A 180 6.42 -19.29 -8.90
CA ILE A 180 7.16 -19.78 -10.08
C ILE A 180 7.82 -21.14 -9.81
N PRO A 181 8.65 -21.33 -8.77
CA PRO A 181 9.23 -22.64 -8.46
C PRO A 181 8.17 -23.68 -8.04
N ILE A 182 7.04 -23.26 -7.47
CA ILE A 182 5.94 -24.18 -7.12
C ILE A 182 5.34 -24.75 -8.39
N ILE A 183 5.01 -23.91 -9.39
CA ILE A 183 4.50 -24.36 -10.69
C ILE A 183 5.48 -25.26 -11.40
N TYR A 184 6.78 -24.91 -11.42
CA TYR A 184 7.80 -25.77 -12.03
C TYR A 184 7.85 -27.15 -11.38
N ASN A 185 7.90 -27.21 -10.06
CA ASN A 185 7.95 -28.47 -9.33
C ASN A 185 6.66 -29.29 -9.48
N PHE A 186 5.52 -28.62 -9.56
CA PHE A 186 4.24 -29.28 -9.80
C PHE A 186 4.19 -29.87 -11.22
N ALA A 187 4.55 -29.09 -12.24
CA ALA A 187 4.64 -29.54 -13.61
C ALA A 187 5.61 -30.72 -13.75
N LYS A 188 6.75 -30.69 -13.06
CA LYS A 188 7.74 -31.77 -13.08
C LYS A 188 7.20 -33.09 -12.50
N LYS A 189 6.43 -33.00 -11.42
CA LYS A 189 5.77 -34.19 -10.84
C LYS A 189 4.63 -34.72 -11.72
N PHE A 190 3.98 -33.83 -12.46
CA PHE A 190 2.82 -34.16 -13.28
C PHE A 190 3.21 -34.72 -14.66
N PHE A 191 4.11 -34.04 -15.37
CA PHE A 191 4.50 -34.37 -16.76
C PHE A 191 5.79 -35.18 -16.83
N GLY A 192 6.74 -34.99 -15.93
CA GLY A 192 8.06 -35.64 -15.98
C GLY A 192 9.06 -35.00 -16.95
N GLU A 193 8.61 -34.50 -18.08
CA GLU A 193 9.42 -33.94 -19.16
C GLU A 193 9.86 -32.51 -18.89
N THR A 194 11.18 -32.28 -18.90
CA THR A 194 11.75 -30.98 -18.50
C THR A 194 11.31 -29.82 -19.40
N TRP A 195 11.23 -30.03 -20.70
CA TRP A 195 10.84 -28.99 -21.66
C TRP A 195 9.38 -28.54 -21.44
N ILE A 196 8.48 -29.48 -21.15
CA ILE A 196 7.07 -29.19 -20.82
C ILE A 196 7.00 -28.37 -19.54
N CYS A 197 7.81 -28.72 -18.53
CA CYS A 197 7.87 -27.96 -17.28
C CYS A 197 8.33 -26.52 -17.51
N ILE A 198 9.35 -26.32 -18.35
CA ILE A 198 9.84 -24.98 -18.69
C ILE A 198 8.74 -24.18 -19.40
N VAL A 199 8.11 -24.74 -20.43
CA VAL A 199 7.04 -24.06 -21.17
C VAL A 199 5.87 -23.70 -20.24
N THR A 200 5.41 -24.64 -19.41
CA THR A 200 4.32 -24.39 -18.44
C THR A 200 4.69 -23.27 -17.49
N THR A 201 5.92 -23.27 -16.97
CA THR A 201 6.39 -22.23 -16.05
C THR A 201 6.51 -20.87 -16.74
N LEU A 202 7.00 -20.83 -17.97
CA LEU A 202 7.07 -19.59 -18.75
C LEU A 202 5.68 -19.02 -19.05
N LEU A 203 4.73 -19.86 -19.47
CA LEU A 203 3.35 -19.44 -19.71
C LEU A 203 2.73 -18.81 -18.44
N PHE A 204 2.94 -19.43 -17.27
CA PHE A 204 2.48 -18.89 -16.01
C PHE A 204 3.20 -17.58 -15.64
N THR A 205 4.53 -17.53 -15.79
CA THR A 205 5.34 -16.37 -15.42
C THR A 205 5.02 -15.14 -16.26
N PHE A 206 4.73 -15.34 -17.56
CA PHE A 206 4.40 -14.27 -18.49
C PHE A 206 2.88 -14.08 -18.67
N ASP A 207 2.07 -14.76 -17.88
CA ASP A 207 0.64 -14.52 -17.84
C ASP A 207 0.36 -13.09 -17.34
N PHE A 208 -0.47 -12.37 -18.09
CA PHE A 208 -0.76 -10.97 -17.81
C PHE A 208 -1.43 -10.79 -16.43
N MET A 209 -2.35 -11.68 -16.06
CA MET A 209 -3.03 -11.63 -14.77
C MET A 209 -2.03 -11.84 -13.63
N HIS A 210 -1.16 -12.86 -13.71
CA HIS A 210 -0.12 -13.10 -12.73
C HIS A 210 0.79 -11.87 -12.58
N PHE A 211 1.25 -11.32 -13.72
CA PHE A 211 2.13 -10.15 -13.72
C PHE A 211 1.49 -8.91 -13.08
N VAL A 212 0.22 -8.64 -13.35
CA VAL A 212 -0.48 -7.46 -12.81
C VAL A 212 -0.81 -7.66 -11.34
N GLN A 213 -1.45 -8.76 -10.98
CA GLN A 213 -1.93 -9.01 -9.61
C GLN A 213 -0.81 -9.14 -8.58
N THR A 214 0.36 -9.64 -8.99
CA THR A 214 1.50 -9.75 -8.07
C THR A 214 2.25 -8.43 -7.81
N ARG A 215 1.90 -7.35 -8.53
CA ARG A 215 2.53 -6.03 -8.41
C ARG A 215 1.67 -4.99 -7.69
N ILE A 216 0.44 -5.33 -7.39
CA ILE A 216 -0.45 -4.52 -6.58
C ILE A 216 -0.68 -5.19 -5.23
N ALA A 217 -1.01 -4.41 -4.21
CA ALA A 217 -1.18 -4.91 -2.85
C ALA A 217 -2.63 -5.40 -2.63
N THR A 218 -2.97 -6.51 -3.28
CA THR A 218 -4.22 -7.25 -3.04
C THR A 218 -3.94 -8.53 -2.27
N ILE A 219 -4.94 -9.01 -1.53
CA ILE A 219 -4.81 -10.23 -0.72
C ILE A 219 -4.88 -11.52 -1.55
N ASP A 220 -5.41 -11.44 -2.77
CA ASP A 220 -5.64 -12.59 -3.67
C ASP A 220 -4.36 -13.37 -3.99
N VAL A 221 -3.23 -12.67 -4.07
CA VAL A 221 -1.91 -13.26 -4.34
C VAL A 221 -1.53 -14.26 -3.25
N PHE A 222 -1.77 -13.93 -1.99
CA PHE A 222 -1.45 -14.80 -0.86
C PHE A 222 -2.34 -16.04 -0.86
N VAL A 223 -3.64 -15.84 -1.05
CA VAL A 223 -4.63 -16.93 -1.17
C VAL A 223 -4.25 -17.88 -2.31
N THR A 224 -3.92 -17.33 -3.48
CA THR A 224 -3.55 -18.11 -4.67
C THR A 224 -2.34 -18.99 -4.40
N LEU A 225 -1.28 -18.47 -3.76
CA LEU A 225 -0.10 -19.26 -3.41
C LEU A 225 -0.47 -20.44 -2.50
N PHE A 226 -1.26 -20.19 -1.45
CA PHE A 226 -1.67 -21.25 -0.53
C PHE A 226 -2.57 -22.29 -1.18
N ILE A 227 -3.47 -21.91 -2.08
CA ILE A 227 -4.26 -22.84 -2.90
C ILE A 227 -3.34 -23.71 -3.76
N MET A 228 -2.35 -23.10 -4.45
CA MET A 228 -1.38 -23.84 -5.27
C MET A 228 -0.60 -24.87 -4.43
N LEU A 229 -0.16 -24.48 -3.23
CA LEU A 229 0.52 -25.39 -2.30
C LEU A 229 -0.40 -26.53 -1.85
N SER A 230 -1.67 -26.23 -1.57
CA SER A 230 -2.65 -27.26 -1.18
C SER A 230 -2.81 -28.30 -2.29
N TYR A 231 -2.98 -27.89 -3.55
CA TYR A 231 -3.05 -28.80 -4.69
C TYR A 231 -1.76 -29.57 -4.89
N TYR A 232 -0.59 -28.93 -4.74
CA TYR A 232 0.70 -29.59 -4.87
C TYR A 232 0.89 -30.69 -3.83
N PHE A 233 0.58 -30.43 -2.57
CA PHE A 233 0.71 -31.42 -1.51
C PHE A 233 -0.33 -32.54 -1.60
N MET A 234 -1.56 -32.19 -2.00
CA MET A 234 -2.58 -33.21 -2.27
C MET A 234 -2.15 -34.15 -3.40
N TYR A 235 -1.58 -33.60 -4.48
CA TYR A 235 -1.02 -34.41 -5.57
C TYR A 235 0.13 -35.30 -5.06
N CYS A 236 1.02 -34.76 -4.25
CA CYS A 236 2.08 -35.59 -3.63
C CYS A 236 1.50 -36.73 -2.79
N TYR A 237 0.43 -36.47 -2.04
CA TYR A 237 -0.25 -37.48 -1.24
C TYR A 237 -0.88 -38.59 -2.13
N THR A 238 -1.58 -38.24 -3.19
CA THR A 238 -2.23 -39.23 -4.09
C THR A 238 -1.25 -40.10 -4.86
N LYS A 239 0.02 -39.68 -4.98
CA LYS A 239 1.08 -40.46 -5.64
C LYS A 239 1.82 -41.43 -4.70
N LEU A 240 1.50 -41.45 -3.40
CA LEU A 240 2.10 -42.37 -2.46
C LEU A 240 1.58 -43.80 -2.68
N ASN A 241 2.48 -44.77 -2.57
CA ASN A 241 2.08 -46.17 -2.43
C ASN A 241 1.74 -46.45 -0.96
N PHE A 242 0.46 -46.52 -0.65
CA PHE A 242 -0.03 -46.70 0.74
C PHE A 242 0.33 -48.06 1.36
N TYR A 243 0.69 -49.06 0.55
CA TYR A 243 1.08 -50.38 1.04
C TYR A 243 2.51 -50.39 1.59
N ASP A 244 3.43 -49.64 0.94
CA ASP A 244 4.84 -49.63 1.28
C ASP A 244 5.31 -48.38 2.00
N THR A 245 4.47 -47.34 2.06
CA THR A 245 4.84 -46.06 2.68
C THR A 245 4.55 -46.06 4.16
N PRO A 246 5.54 -45.78 5.03
CA PRO A 246 5.31 -45.65 6.46
C PRO A 246 4.29 -44.57 6.79
N LEU A 247 3.42 -44.83 7.77
CA LEU A 247 2.31 -43.95 8.16
C LEU A 247 2.76 -42.49 8.39
N LYS A 248 3.91 -42.27 9.04
CA LYS A 248 4.48 -40.93 9.26
C LYS A 248 4.74 -40.18 7.94
N LYS A 249 5.24 -40.85 6.91
CA LYS A 249 5.47 -40.21 5.57
C LYS A 249 4.18 -39.95 4.83
N THR A 250 3.12 -40.71 5.09
CA THR A 250 1.79 -40.50 4.53
C THR A 250 1.13 -39.25 5.10
N PHE A 251 1.29 -38.98 6.39
CA PHE A 251 0.68 -37.81 7.04
C PHE A 251 1.38 -36.48 6.69
N ILE A 252 2.65 -36.50 6.27
CA ILE A 252 3.36 -35.23 5.93
C ILE A 252 2.67 -34.46 4.81
N PRO A 253 2.47 -35.00 3.59
CA PRO A 253 1.83 -34.25 2.52
C PRO A 253 0.37 -33.91 2.81
N LEU A 254 -0.35 -34.78 3.51
CA LEU A 254 -1.73 -34.53 3.91
C LEU A 254 -1.81 -33.40 4.94
N GLY A 255 -0.95 -33.39 5.94
CA GLY A 255 -0.86 -32.31 6.93
C GLY A 255 -0.48 -30.96 6.32
N LEU A 256 0.52 -30.98 5.40
CA LEU A 256 0.91 -29.76 4.66
C LEU A 256 -0.21 -29.24 3.75
N CYS A 257 -0.98 -30.15 3.13
CA CYS A 257 -2.17 -29.77 2.36
C CYS A 257 -3.21 -29.09 3.27
N GLY A 258 -3.49 -29.66 4.43
CA GLY A 258 -4.43 -29.08 5.40
C GLY A 258 -3.97 -27.72 5.92
N ILE A 259 -2.67 -27.56 6.23
CA ILE A 259 -2.08 -26.28 6.64
C ILE A 259 -2.24 -25.24 5.52
N ALA A 260 -1.84 -25.59 4.29
CA ALA A 260 -1.96 -24.67 3.14
C ALA A 260 -3.43 -24.28 2.88
N MET A 261 -4.34 -25.23 2.99
CA MET A 261 -5.78 -24.96 2.87
C MET A 261 -6.28 -24.04 3.99
N GLY A 262 -5.88 -24.27 5.25
CA GLY A 262 -6.21 -23.39 6.36
C GLY A 262 -5.70 -21.96 6.16
N LEU A 263 -4.45 -21.81 5.69
CA LEU A 263 -3.86 -20.49 5.39
C LEU A 263 -4.54 -19.79 4.21
N SER A 264 -5.16 -20.51 3.28
CA SER A 264 -5.91 -19.89 2.17
C SER A 264 -7.26 -19.32 2.62
N TRP A 265 -7.76 -19.71 3.79
CA TRP A 265 -9.02 -19.23 4.38
C TRP A 265 -8.80 -18.22 5.52
N ALA A 266 -7.57 -18.05 5.97
CA ALA A 266 -7.19 -17.15 7.06
C ALA A 266 -6.93 -15.73 6.54
#